data_e7782fd6efa0ab153f6d156965eb2425
#
_entry.id   e7782fd6efa0ab153f6d156965eb2425
#
_cell.length_a   1.000
_cell.length_b   1.000
_cell.length_c   1.000
_cell.angle_alpha   90.00
_cell.angle_beta   90.00
_cell.angle_gamma   90.00
#
_symmetry.space_group_name_H-M   'P 1'
#
loop_
_entity.id
_entity.type
_entity.pdbx_description
1 polymer ?
#
loop_
_entity_poly.entity_id
_entity_poly.type
_entity_poly.pdbx_seq_one_letter_code
_entity_poly.pdbx_strand_id
1 'polypeptide(L)'
;AGDVAAFYSAALGKHIRVEHEDNANAMGRLAGRNMAGKSEPYHHLPSFYSDLFDLGYEAVGELDARLKTVADWKRPNEEGVIYYLENSRVRGVLLWNVWGQVEAARQLIAESGPFNATNLKGRLK
;
A
#
# COMPACT_ATOMS: atom_id res chain seq x y z
N ALA A 1 14.42 -13.58 3.72
CA ALA A 1 12.99 -13.26 3.61
C ALA A 1 12.55 -12.53 4.89
N GLY A 2 11.46 -11.80 4.82
CA GLY A 2 10.89 -11.05 5.95
C GLY A 2 11.60 -9.72 6.21
N ASP A 3 11.55 -9.25 7.46
CA ASP A 3 11.93 -7.90 7.88
C ASP A 3 13.39 -7.52 7.55
N VAL A 4 14.26 -8.50 7.49
CA VAL A 4 15.69 -8.31 7.17
C VAL A 4 15.93 -8.08 5.68
N ALA A 5 15.00 -8.45 4.81
CA ALA A 5 15.22 -8.50 3.37
C ALA A 5 14.81 -7.22 2.66
N ALA A 6 15.72 -6.65 1.87
CA ALA A 6 15.39 -5.65 0.87
C ALA A 6 14.98 -6.33 -0.43
N PHE A 7 13.98 -5.77 -1.12
CA PHE A 7 13.50 -6.27 -2.41
C PHE A 7 13.11 -5.12 -3.34
N TYR A 8 13.10 -5.40 -4.64
CA TYR A 8 12.64 -4.44 -5.62
C TYR A 8 11.12 -4.47 -5.72
N SER A 9 10.47 -3.33 -5.43
CA SER A 9 9.04 -3.16 -5.64
C SER A 9 8.79 -2.61 -7.04
N ALA A 10 8.22 -3.43 -7.92
CA ALA A 10 7.90 -3.00 -9.28
C ALA A 10 6.84 -1.88 -9.29
N ALA A 11 5.84 -1.94 -8.41
CA ALA A 11 4.80 -0.91 -8.29
C ALA A 11 5.36 0.45 -7.87
N LEU A 12 6.39 0.45 -7.01
CA LEU A 12 7.06 1.68 -6.53
C LEU A 12 8.32 2.04 -7.34
N GLY A 13 8.82 1.15 -8.20
CA GLY A 13 9.99 1.38 -9.02
C GLY A 13 11.30 1.53 -8.25
N LYS A 14 11.40 0.97 -7.04
CA LYS A 14 12.58 1.09 -6.18
C LYS A 14 12.77 -0.10 -5.25
N HIS A 15 13.98 -0.21 -4.67
CA HIS A 15 14.21 -1.15 -3.57
C HIS A 15 13.63 -0.60 -2.28
N ILE A 16 12.94 -1.47 -1.55
CA ILE A 16 12.37 -1.19 -0.23
C ILE A 16 12.72 -2.33 0.73
N ARG A 17 12.73 -2.01 2.01
CA ARG A 17 12.75 -2.96 3.13
C ARG A 17 11.64 -2.54 4.08
N VAL A 18 10.77 -3.45 4.45
CA VAL A 18 9.65 -3.17 5.34
C VAL A 18 9.55 -4.23 6.43
N GLU A 19 9.18 -3.81 7.61
CA GLU A 19 9.05 -4.63 8.82
C GLU A 19 7.56 -4.82 9.14
N HIS A 20 6.82 -5.45 8.20
CA HIS A 20 5.38 -5.66 8.28
C HIS A 20 5.04 -7.15 8.22
N GLU A 21 4.11 -7.61 9.04
CA GLU A 21 3.64 -8.98 9.10
C GLU A 21 3.18 -9.50 7.72
N ASP A 22 2.41 -8.70 6.99
CA ASP A 22 1.94 -9.03 5.64
C ASP A 22 3.11 -9.33 4.69
N ASN A 23 4.16 -8.50 4.71
CA ASN A 23 5.38 -8.70 3.93
C ASN A 23 6.13 -9.98 4.35
N ALA A 24 6.30 -10.19 5.64
CA ALA A 24 7.02 -11.34 6.17
C ALA A 24 6.32 -12.66 5.77
N ASN A 25 5.00 -12.70 5.90
CA ASN A 25 4.18 -13.85 5.52
C ASN A 25 4.23 -14.13 4.01
N ALA A 26 4.04 -13.10 3.18
CA ALA A 26 4.05 -13.24 1.72
C ALA A 26 5.43 -13.69 1.21
N MET A 27 6.48 -13.05 1.69
CA MET A 27 7.85 -13.34 1.29
C MET A 27 8.32 -14.72 1.79
N GLY A 28 7.96 -15.10 3.02
CA GLY A 28 8.27 -16.42 3.57
C GLY A 28 7.60 -17.56 2.79
N ARG A 29 6.32 -17.40 2.43
CA ARG A 29 5.61 -18.39 1.58
C ARG A 29 6.25 -18.53 0.21
N LEU A 30 6.64 -17.41 -0.42
CA LEU A 30 7.31 -17.46 -1.72
C LEU A 30 8.68 -18.11 -1.62
N ALA A 31 9.48 -17.76 -0.60
CA ALA A 31 10.78 -18.37 -0.37
C ALA A 31 10.66 -19.89 -0.21
N GLY A 32 9.67 -20.36 0.58
CA GLY A 32 9.41 -21.79 0.73
C GLY A 32 9.06 -22.49 -0.58
N ARG A 33 8.20 -21.88 -1.41
CA ARG A 33 7.88 -22.41 -2.73
C ARG A 33 9.11 -22.46 -3.66
N ASN A 34 9.94 -21.43 -3.64
CA ASN A 34 11.14 -21.36 -4.46
C ASN A 34 12.19 -22.39 -4.02
N MET A 35 12.36 -22.62 -2.72
CA MET A 35 13.20 -23.73 -2.22
C MET A 35 12.68 -25.11 -2.61
N ALA A 36 11.37 -25.26 -2.80
CA ALA A 36 10.74 -26.48 -3.29
C ALA A 36 10.75 -26.62 -4.83
N GLY A 37 11.55 -25.81 -5.53
CA GLY A 37 11.77 -25.91 -6.99
C GLY A 37 10.89 -25.00 -7.85
N LYS A 38 10.10 -24.08 -7.25
CA LYS A 38 9.45 -23.02 -8.02
C LYS A 38 10.49 -21.93 -8.34
N SER A 39 10.22 -21.10 -9.33
CA SER A 39 11.07 -19.96 -9.69
C SER A 39 10.17 -18.75 -9.92
N GLU A 40 9.54 -18.28 -8.85
CA GLU A 40 8.57 -17.20 -8.88
C GLU A 40 9.20 -15.90 -8.36
N PRO A 41 9.07 -14.76 -9.07
CA PRO A 41 9.53 -13.46 -8.58
C PRO A 41 8.61 -12.93 -7.49
N TYR A 42 9.15 -12.02 -6.64
CA TYR A 42 8.37 -11.35 -5.60
C TYR A 42 7.77 -10.04 -6.11
N HIS A 43 6.44 -9.97 -6.17
CA HIS A 43 5.70 -8.80 -6.67
C HIS A 43 4.73 -8.20 -5.64
N HIS A 44 4.68 -8.76 -4.44
CA HIS A 44 3.74 -8.30 -3.41
C HIS A 44 4.06 -6.87 -2.96
N LEU A 45 3.04 -6.01 -2.96
CA LEU A 45 3.13 -4.68 -2.37
C LEU A 45 2.61 -4.76 -0.93
N PRO A 46 3.47 -4.55 0.07
CA PRO A 46 3.08 -4.74 1.46
C PRO A 46 2.01 -3.78 1.94
N SER A 47 1.23 -4.26 2.89
CA SER A 47 0.28 -3.46 3.67
C SER A 47 0.55 -3.61 5.15
N PHE A 48 0.05 -2.67 5.94
CA PHE A 48 0.04 -2.76 7.40
C PHE A 48 -1.21 -2.08 7.94
N TYR A 49 -1.51 -2.33 9.20
CA TYR A 49 -2.65 -1.73 9.89
C TYR A 49 -2.27 -1.32 11.30
N SER A 50 -3.09 -0.47 11.88
CA SER A 50 -3.03 -0.15 13.32
C SER A 50 -4.40 0.26 13.81
N ASP A 51 -4.67 -0.10 15.06
CA ASP A 51 -5.87 0.30 15.80
C ASP A 51 -5.50 1.33 16.85
N LEU A 52 -6.26 2.41 16.92
CA LEU A 52 -6.09 3.53 17.84
C LEU A 52 -7.43 3.82 18.53
N PHE A 53 -7.77 3.05 19.55
CA PHE A 53 -9.07 3.10 20.22
C PHE A 53 -10.23 2.88 19.24
N ASP A 54 -11.07 3.90 19.05
CA ASP A 54 -12.21 3.85 18.11
C ASP A 54 -11.81 4.16 16.65
N LEU A 55 -10.54 4.44 16.40
CA LEU A 55 -10.00 4.71 15.10
C LEU A 55 -9.03 3.59 14.70
N GLY A 56 -9.02 3.28 13.43
CA GLY A 56 -8.08 2.33 12.88
C GLY A 56 -7.73 2.66 11.43
N TYR A 57 -6.71 2.04 10.90
CA TYR A 57 -6.36 2.21 9.51
C TYR A 57 -5.68 0.99 8.90
N GLU A 58 -5.85 0.85 7.60
CA GLU A 58 -5.01 0.03 6.74
C GLU A 58 -4.17 0.94 5.84
N ALA A 59 -2.94 0.56 5.58
CA ALA A 59 -2.02 1.36 4.78
C ALA A 59 -1.32 0.49 3.73
N VAL A 60 -1.17 1.01 2.53
CA VAL A 60 -0.57 0.31 1.40
C VAL A 60 0.44 1.21 0.71
N GLY A 61 1.61 0.68 0.38
CA GLY A 61 2.63 1.38 -0.37
C GLY A 61 3.43 2.38 0.46
N GLU A 62 3.73 3.54 -0.12
CA GLU A 62 4.61 4.55 0.46
C GLU A 62 3.80 5.72 1.06
N LEU A 63 3.76 5.79 2.39
CA LEU A 63 3.10 6.86 3.14
C LEU A 63 4.15 7.87 3.63
N ASP A 64 4.64 8.69 2.73
CA ASP A 64 5.63 9.73 3.04
C ASP A 64 4.92 11.10 3.11
N ALA A 65 4.96 11.73 4.28
CA ALA A 65 4.33 13.03 4.51
C ALA A 65 4.90 14.17 3.64
N ARG A 66 6.04 13.96 3.00
CA ARG A 66 6.63 14.91 2.03
C ARG A 66 5.98 14.85 0.65
N LEU A 67 5.25 13.77 0.35
CA LEU A 67 4.51 13.61 -0.90
C LEU A 67 3.26 14.52 -0.90
N LYS A 68 2.80 14.86 -2.09
CA LYS A 68 1.52 15.53 -2.24
C LYS A 68 0.39 14.61 -1.80
N THR A 69 -0.49 15.09 -0.94
CA THR A 69 -1.64 14.31 -0.48
C THR A 69 -2.95 14.81 -1.11
N VAL A 70 -3.87 13.87 -1.34
CA VAL A 70 -5.26 14.12 -1.67
C VAL A 70 -6.10 13.34 -0.68
N ALA A 71 -6.92 14.05 0.10
CA ALA A 71 -7.84 13.43 1.05
C ALA A 71 -9.26 13.38 0.48
N ASP A 72 -9.88 12.23 0.60
CA ASP A 72 -11.28 11.98 0.25
C ASP A 72 -12.03 11.56 1.51
N TRP A 73 -12.51 12.54 2.25
CA TRP A 73 -13.19 12.33 3.52
C TRP A 73 -14.69 12.07 3.31
N LYS A 74 -15.17 10.99 3.89
CA LYS A 74 -16.61 10.76 4.12
C LYS A 74 -17.07 11.48 5.40
N ARG A 75 -16.25 11.44 6.44
CA ARG A 75 -16.37 12.23 7.67
C ARG A 75 -15.00 12.82 8.02
N PRO A 76 -14.84 14.15 8.02
CA PRO A 76 -13.53 14.77 8.19
C PRO A 76 -12.80 14.26 9.45
N ASN A 77 -11.58 13.76 9.26
CA ASN A 77 -10.69 13.20 10.29
C ASN A 77 -11.23 11.95 11.04
N GLU A 78 -12.37 11.41 10.64
CA GLU A 78 -12.97 10.22 11.25
C GLU A 78 -13.02 9.02 10.27
N GLU A 79 -13.38 9.27 9.00
CA GLU A 79 -13.51 8.21 8.00
C GLU A 79 -13.18 8.76 6.61
N GLY A 80 -12.23 8.15 5.93
CA GLY A 80 -11.86 8.55 4.57
C GLY A 80 -10.60 7.90 4.06
N VAL A 81 -10.19 8.31 2.87
CA VAL A 81 -9.00 7.80 2.19
C VAL A 81 -8.04 8.94 1.90
N ILE A 82 -6.77 8.76 2.23
CA ILE A 82 -5.70 9.69 1.90
C ILE A 82 -4.78 9.03 0.89
N TYR A 83 -4.66 9.66 -0.28
CA TYR A 83 -3.76 9.24 -1.35
C TYR A 83 -2.48 10.05 -1.30
N TYR A 84 -1.35 9.37 -1.41
CA TYR A 84 0.00 9.98 -1.48
C TYR A 84 0.49 9.93 -2.92
N LEU A 85 0.82 11.09 -3.50
CA LEU A 85 1.15 11.20 -4.92
C LEU A 85 2.56 11.74 -5.14
N GLU A 86 3.24 11.15 -6.12
CA GLU A 86 4.47 11.65 -6.72
C GLU A 86 4.33 11.64 -8.24
N ASN A 87 4.62 12.75 -8.90
CA ASN A 87 4.51 12.87 -10.36
C ASN A 87 3.15 12.40 -10.92
N SER A 88 2.06 12.77 -10.24
CA SER A 88 0.68 12.37 -10.57
C SER A 88 0.43 10.85 -10.56
N ARG A 89 1.27 10.08 -9.89
CA ARG A 89 1.05 8.65 -9.61
C ARG A 89 0.74 8.45 -8.13
N VAL A 90 -0.17 7.54 -7.83
CA VAL A 90 -0.41 7.12 -6.45
C VAL A 90 0.76 6.24 -5.99
N ARG A 91 1.40 6.63 -4.88
CA ARG A 91 2.53 5.92 -4.27
C ARG A 91 2.12 5.17 -3.01
N GLY A 92 1.12 5.70 -2.31
CA GLY A 92 0.59 5.13 -1.10
C GLY A 92 -0.86 5.51 -0.88
N VAL A 93 -1.55 4.70 -0.10
CA VAL A 93 -2.94 4.90 0.29
C VAL A 93 -3.07 4.62 1.78
N LEU A 94 -3.68 5.54 2.50
CA LEU A 94 -4.10 5.37 3.89
C LEU A 94 -5.63 5.29 3.92
N LEU A 95 -6.14 4.17 4.39
CA LEU A 95 -7.56 3.85 4.53
C LEU A 95 -7.96 4.10 6.00
N TRP A 96 -8.36 5.33 6.31
CA TRP A 96 -8.67 5.76 7.67
C TRP A 96 -10.10 5.39 8.03
N ASN A 97 -10.30 4.43 8.95
CA ASN A 97 -11.58 3.79 9.26
C ASN A 97 -12.34 3.26 8.01
N VAL A 98 -11.62 2.93 6.96
CA VAL A 98 -12.13 2.28 5.75
C VAL A 98 -11.45 0.92 5.64
N TRP A 99 -12.24 -0.14 5.61
CA TRP A 99 -11.74 -1.50 5.73
C TRP A 99 -11.99 -2.33 4.48
N GLY A 100 -11.10 -3.33 4.24
CA GLY A 100 -11.27 -4.28 3.14
C GLY A 100 -10.97 -3.72 1.76
N GLN A 101 -10.29 -2.57 1.66
CA GLN A 101 -9.91 -1.94 0.39
C GLN A 101 -8.42 -2.10 0.03
N VAL A 102 -7.68 -2.90 0.79
CA VAL A 102 -6.22 -3.10 0.59
C VAL A 102 -5.90 -3.55 -0.84
N GLU A 103 -6.66 -4.50 -1.37
CA GLU A 103 -6.39 -5.02 -2.72
C GLU A 103 -6.71 -3.99 -3.81
N ALA A 104 -7.80 -3.25 -3.66
CA ALA A 104 -8.13 -2.15 -4.57
C ALA A 104 -7.08 -1.02 -4.51
N ALA A 105 -6.53 -0.74 -3.31
CA ALA A 105 -5.42 0.20 -3.14
C ALA A 105 -4.13 -0.28 -3.83
N ARG A 106 -3.79 -1.59 -3.75
CA ARG A 106 -2.67 -2.19 -4.48
C ARG A 106 -2.81 -2.00 -5.99
N GLN A 107 -4.01 -2.28 -6.53
CA GLN A 107 -4.30 -2.10 -7.95
C GLN A 107 -4.15 -0.65 -8.37
N LEU A 108 -4.69 0.31 -7.59
CA LEU A 108 -4.58 1.73 -7.86
C LEU A 108 -3.12 2.22 -7.88
N ILE A 109 -2.27 1.75 -6.97
CA ILE A 109 -0.84 2.09 -6.95
C ILE A 109 -0.11 1.52 -8.18
N ALA A 110 -0.54 0.38 -8.70
CA ALA A 110 0.02 -0.22 -9.91
C ALA A 110 -0.38 0.51 -11.20
N GLU A 111 -1.47 1.28 -11.19
CA GLU A 111 -1.92 2.07 -12.34
C GLU A 111 -0.94 3.22 -12.62
N SER A 112 -0.69 3.50 -13.91
CA SER A 112 0.28 4.53 -14.32
C SER A 112 -0.21 5.97 -14.11
N GLY A 113 -1.53 6.20 -13.96
CA GLY A 113 -2.12 7.53 -13.89
C GLY A 113 -2.21 8.24 -15.25
N PRO A 114 -2.23 9.59 -15.34
CA PRO A 114 -2.05 10.52 -14.24
C PRO A 114 -3.28 10.67 -13.33
N PHE A 115 -3.03 10.88 -12.03
CA PHE A 115 -4.07 11.07 -11.03
C PHE A 115 -4.12 12.49 -10.49
N ASN A 116 -5.31 12.95 -10.15
CA ASN A 116 -5.58 14.22 -9.49
C ASN A 116 -6.72 14.07 -8.48
N ALA A 117 -7.04 15.13 -7.74
CA ALA A 117 -8.08 15.10 -6.72
C ALA A 117 -9.47 14.72 -7.29
N THR A 118 -9.77 15.10 -8.52
CA THR A 118 -11.09 14.85 -9.12
C THR A 118 -11.28 13.36 -9.45
N ASN A 119 -10.25 12.72 -10.03
CA ASN A 119 -10.36 11.32 -10.43
C ASN A 119 -10.03 10.31 -9.32
N LEU A 120 -9.56 10.79 -8.15
CA LEU A 120 -9.37 9.96 -6.96
C LEU A 120 -10.57 9.95 -6.03
N LYS A 121 -11.43 10.98 -6.06
CA LYS A 121 -12.65 11.01 -5.24
C LYS A 121 -13.58 9.84 -5.55
N GLY A 122 -14.01 9.16 -4.47
CA GLY A 122 -14.90 8.00 -4.57
C GLY A 122 -14.27 6.75 -5.17
N ARG A 123 -12.96 6.74 -5.40
CA ARG A 123 -12.26 5.61 -6.02
C ARG A 123 -12.17 4.40 -5.08
N LEU A 124 -11.93 4.65 -3.80
CA LEU A 124 -11.94 3.67 -2.72
C LEU A 124 -12.96 4.11 -1.67
N LYS A 125 -13.82 3.18 -1.19
CA LYS A 125 -14.94 3.46 -0.28
C LYS A 125 -15.07 2.36 0.76
#